data_53c1cb9a7cf7312c50a94e08aeaf7c8f
#
_entry.id   53c1cb9a7cf7312c50a94e08aeaf7c8f
#
_cell.length_a   1.000
_cell.length_b   1.000
_cell.length_c   1.000
_cell.angle_alpha   90.00
_cell.angle_beta   90.00
_cell.angle_gamma   90.00
#
_symmetry.space_group_name_H-M   'P 1'
#
loop_
_entity.id
_entity.type
_entity.pdbx_description
1 polymer ?
#
loop_
_entity_poly.entity_id
_entity_poly.type
_entity_poly.pdbx_seq_one_letter_code
_entity_poly.pdbx_strand_id
1 'polypeptide(L)' 'MIPTMMDSKIFEKSFDAWNLATVTSTVWGPESNMAQKAQKDFYRLLMAMDDQIKLDFFEYLEKVKVRLDSWG' A
#
# COMPACT_ATOMS: atom_id res chain seq x y z
N MET A 1 10.76 1.95 20.65
CA MET A 1 9.90 3.14 20.60
C MET A 1 8.54 2.77 20.04
N ILE A 2 7.50 3.20 20.69
CA ILE A 2 6.14 2.89 20.24
C ILE A 2 5.78 3.84 19.11
N PRO A 3 5.41 3.33 17.92
CA PRO A 3 4.96 4.20 16.85
C PRO A 3 3.70 4.95 17.26
N THR A 4 3.59 6.19 16.84
CA THR A 4 2.40 6.97 17.13
C THR A 4 1.20 6.34 16.44
N MET A 5 0.02 6.52 17.02
CA MET A 5 -1.21 5.96 16.44
C MET A 5 -1.45 6.46 15.02
N MET A 6 -1.00 7.68 14.72
CA MET A 6 -1.14 8.26 13.39
C MET A 6 -0.34 7.48 12.35
N ASP A 7 0.87 7.06 12.70
CA ASP A 7 1.72 6.30 11.78
C ASP A 7 1.11 4.94 11.45
N SER A 8 0.55 4.27 12.46
CA SER A 8 -0.11 2.98 12.26
C SER A 8 -1.33 3.11 11.36
N LYS A 9 -2.12 4.16 11.55
CA LYS A 9 -3.31 4.38 10.71
C LYS A 9 -2.94 4.66 9.27
N ILE A 10 -1.91 5.46 9.04
CA ILE A 10 -1.50 5.79 7.67
C ILE A 10 -0.95 4.55 6.98
N PHE A 11 -0.23 3.69 7.70
CA PHE A 11 0.25 2.42 7.16
C PHE A 11 -0.92 1.51 6.79
N GLU A 12 -1.91 1.39 7.66
CA GLU A 12 -3.08 0.55 7.39
C GLU A 12 -3.84 1.04 6.17
N LYS A 13 -4.10 2.33 6.09
CA LYS A 13 -4.80 2.91 4.94
C LYS A 13 -4.02 2.73 3.65
N SER A 14 -2.72 2.95 3.71
CA SER A 14 -1.86 2.80 2.54
C SER A 14 -1.76 1.34 2.10
N PHE A 15 -1.70 0.42 3.06
CA PHE A 15 -1.68 -1.01 2.76
C PHE A 15 -2.99 -1.44 2.11
N ASP A 16 -4.12 -0.98 2.66
CA ASP A 16 -5.43 -1.27 2.08
C ASP A 16 -5.56 -0.73 0.66
N ALA A 17 -5.08 0.49 0.44
CA ALA A 17 -5.11 1.10 -0.89
C ALA A 17 -4.22 0.33 -1.87
N TRP A 18 -3.03 -0.08 -1.43
CA TRP A 18 -2.13 -0.88 -2.23
C TRP A 18 -2.75 -2.23 -2.59
N ASN A 19 -3.37 -2.87 -1.61
CA ASN A 19 -4.04 -4.16 -1.79
C ASN A 19 -5.18 -4.03 -2.80
N LEU A 20 -5.99 -3.00 -2.65
CA LEU A 20 -7.10 -2.74 -3.56
C LEU A 20 -6.60 -2.47 -4.98
N ALA A 21 -5.54 -1.67 -5.11
CA ALA A 21 -4.95 -1.38 -6.41
C ALA A 21 -4.40 -2.65 -7.07
N THR A 22 -3.75 -3.51 -6.29
CA THR A 22 -3.20 -4.77 -6.79
C THR A 22 -4.32 -5.71 -7.23
N VAL A 23 -5.35 -5.86 -6.41
CA VAL A 23 -6.48 -6.75 -6.71
C VAL A 23 -7.24 -6.27 -7.94
N THR A 24 -7.57 -4.98 -7.99
CA THR A 24 -8.31 -4.45 -9.15
C THR A 24 -7.50 -4.53 -10.43
N SER A 25 -6.18 -4.30 -10.34
CA SER A 25 -5.31 -4.44 -11.51
C SER A 25 -5.22 -5.88 -11.99
N THR A 26 -5.26 -6.84 -11.07
CA THR A 26 -5.19 -8.26 -11.42
C THR A 26 -6.52 -8.77 -11.99
N VAL A 27 -7.63 -8.38 -11.37
CA VAL A 27 -8.96 -8.88 -11.75
C VAL A 27 -9.51 -8.16 -12.98
N TRP A 28 -9.41 -6.84 -13.00
CA TRP A 28 -10.03 -6.01 -14.05
C TRP A 28 -9.04 -5.47 -15.06
N GLY A 29 -7.75 -5.62 -14.80
CA GLY A 29 -6.69 -5.05 -15.63
C GLY A 29 -6.27 -3.67 -15.14
N PRO A 30 -4.97 -3.30 -15.37
CA PRO A 30 -4.44 -2.02 -14.88
C PRO A 30 -5.05 -0.80 -15.58
N GLU A 31 -5.70 -1.01 -16.72
CA GLU A 31 -6.32 0.07 -17.48
C GLU A 31 -7.77 0.32 -17.08
N SER A 32 -8.35 -0.52 -16.24
CA SER A 32 -9.73 -0.34 -15.81
C SER A 32 -9.89 0.91 -14.95
N ASN A 33 -11.09 1.48 -14.98
CA ASN A 33 -11.38 2.67 -14.18
C ASN A 33 -11.21 2.41 -12.69
N MET A 34 -11.58 1.23 -12.24
CA MET A 34 -11.44 0.85 -10.83
C MET A 34 -9.99 0.77 -10.41
N ALA A 35 -9.15 0.15 -11.24
CA ALA A 35 -7.73 0.04 -10.97
C ALA A 35 -7.06 1.41 -10.97
N GLN A 36 -7.38 2.25 -11.93
CA GLN A 36 -6.83 3.60 -12.01
C GLN A 36 -7.21 4.44 -10.80
N LYS A 37 -8.46 4.35 -10.37
CA LYS A 37 -8.92 5.08 -9.20
C LYS A 37 -8.21 4.60 -7.94
N ALA A 38 -8.05 3.30 -7.77
CA ALA A 38 -7.36 2.73 -6.63
C ALA A 38 -5.89 3.14 -6.62
N GLN A 39 -5.24 3.15 -7.78
CA GLN A 39 -3.85 3.59 -7.92
C GLN A 39 -3.70 5.06 -7.56
N LYS A 40 -4.61 5.90 -7.99
CA LYS A 40 -4.58 7.33 -7.65
C LYS A 40 -4.72 7.55 -6.16
N ASP A 41 -5.62 6.83 -5.52
CA ASP A 41 -5.80 6.92 -4.08
C ASP A 41 -4.54 6.48 -3.34
N PHE A 42 -3.92 5.40 -3.81
CA PHE A 42 -2.67 4.92 -3.23
C PHE A 42 -1.55 5.95 -3.36
N TYR A 43 -1.37 6.52 -4.54
CA TYR A 43 -0.36 7.56 -4.76
C TYR A 43 -0.61 8.79 -3.91
N ARG A 44 -1.87 9.17 -3.75
CA ARG A 44 -2.22 10.31 -2.90
C ARG A 44 -1.80 10.06 -1.45
N LEU A 45 -2.00 8.85 -0.95
CA LEU A 45 -1.55 8.49 0.38
C LEU A 45 -0.03 8.48 0.49
N LEU A 46 0.65 7.97 -0.54
CA LEU A 46 2.11 7.99 -0.57
C LEU A 46 2.65 9.41 -0.53
N MET A 47 2.04 10.33 -1.27
CA MET A 47 2.47 11.71 -1.28
C MET A 47 2.26 12.42 0.04
N ALA A 48 1.29 11.96 0.83
CA ALA A 48 1.03 12.51 2.16
C ALA A 48 2.03 12.03 3.20
N MET A 49 2.84 11.03 2.88
CA MET A 49 3.85 10.50 3.79
C MET A 49 5.16 11.27 3.67
N ASP A 50 5.85 11.41 4.81
CA ASP A 50 7.23 11.88 4.81
C ASP A 50 8.15 10.83 4.19
N ASP A 51 9.34 11.25 3.75
CA ASP A 51 10.29 10.33 3.13
C ASP A 51 10.62 9.15 4.03
N GLN A 52 10.80 9.40 5.32
CA GLN A 52 11.11 8.34 6.27
C GLN A 52 9.96 7.36 6.39
N ILE A 53 8.74 7.85 6.44
CA ILE A 53 7.55 7.01 6.53
C ILE A 53 7.38 6.20 5.25
N LYS A 54 7.68 6.79 4.08
CA LYS A 54 7.65 6.07 2.82
C LYS A 54 8.62 4.89 2.81
N LEU A 55 9.84 5.11 3.28
CA LEU A 55 10.84 4.05 3.34
C LEU A 55 10.37 2.92 4.25
N ASP A 56 9.85 3.27 5.42
CA ASP A 56 9.32 2.30 6.37
C ASP A 56 8.15 1.51 5.76
N PHE A 57 7.29 2.19 5.03
CA PHE A 57 6.17 1.56 4.37
C PHE A 57 6.62 0.57 3.29
N PHE A 58 7.60 0.95 2.48
CA PHE A 58 8.13 0.05 1.45
C PHE A 58 8.81 -1.16 2.06
N GLU A 59 9.55 -0.99 3.14
CA GLU A 59 10.13 -2.11 3.88
C GLU A 59 9.03 -3.04 4.40
N TYR A 60 7.97 -2.46 4.93
CA TYR A 60 6.82 -3.23 5.41
C TYR A 60 6.19 -4.04 4.28
N LEU A 61 6.00 -3.44 3.12
CA LEU A 61 5.45 -4.13 1.96
C LEU A 61 6.34 -5.29 1.52
N GLU A 62 7.64 -5.11 1.52
CA GLU A 62 8.56 -6.17 1.17
C GLU A 62 8.44 -7.35 2.12
N LYS A 63 8.35 -7.08 3.41
CA LYS A 63 8.18 -8.13 4.42
C LYS A 63 6.89 -8.90 4.21
N VAL A 64 5.81 -8.19 3.88
CA VAL A 64 4.52 -8.83 3.62
C VAL A 64 4.60 -9.68 2.34
N LYS A 65 5.24 -9.18 1.30
CA LYS A 65 5.42 -9.92 0.06
C LYS A 65 6.19 -11.21 0.28
N VAL A 66 7.29 -11.14 1.00
CA VAL A 66 8.10 -12.33 1.31
C VAL A 66 7.27 -13.36 2.06
N ARG A 67 6.46 -12.90 3.01
CA ARG A 67 5.59 -13.76 3.78
C ARG A 67 4.55 -14.46 2.89
N LEU A 68 3.95 -13.73 1.97
CA LEU A 68 2.97 -14.28 1.04
C LEU A 68 3.63 -15.29 0.09
N ASP A 69 4.82 -14.98 -0.39
CA ASP A 69 5.56 -15.88 -1.27
C ASP A 69 5.95 -17.18 -0.56
N SER A 70 6.29 -17.09 0.72
CA SER A 70 6.65 -18.30 1.48
C SER A 70 5.42 -19.17 1.79
N TRP A 71 4.24 -18.62 1.69
CA TRP A 71 3.00 -19.38 1.87
C TRP A 71 2.57 -20.11 0.60
N GLY A 72 3.02 -19.64 -0.54
CA GLY A 72 2.71 -20.23 -1.82
C GLY A 72 3.66 -21.35 -2.15
#